data_62adddd7f7b9a52dc1e5ea300a3b936e
#
_entry.id   62adddd7f7b9a52dc1e5ea300a3b936e
#
_cell.length_a   1.000
_cell.length_b   1.000
_cell.length_c   1.000
_cell.angle_alpha   90.00
_cell.angle_beta   90.00
_cell.angle_gamma   90.00
#
_symmetry.space_group_name_H-M   'P 1'
#
loop_
_entity.id
_entity.type
_entity.pdbx_description
1 polymer ?
#
loop_
_entity_poly.entity_id
_entity_poly.type
_entity_poly.pdbx_seq_one_letter_code
_entity_poly.pdbx_strand_id
1 'polypeptide(L)'
;MLDILIIGAGAAGMSCGLVLGSAKNRPYVVNKKIAIITHQKTSHLQTALFNNVLGIPPGTTGISILESGKKQLKSLYPHITQIENEKVCEIKKNSNYFEVLTNKNNYKTKIVVVAVGYTDLITISGLENYIEPHPRTEKEKHKIWLKNTDHLVIDNLYVAGTLAGWRSQFAIASGSGAHVATDILTLWNDGKHTKVHDKISD
;
A
#
# COMPACT_ATOMS: atom_id res chain seq x y z
N MET A 1 -18.12 -2.61 7.30
CA MET A 1 -17.07 -1.58 7.26
C MET A 1 -15.73 -2.25 7.45
N LEU A 2 -14.73 -1.91 6.64
CA LEU A 2 -13.35 -2.37 6.77
C LEU A 2 -12.64 -1.57 7.88
N ASP A 3 -11.61 -2.15 8.49
CA ASP A 3 -10.69 -1.41 9.36
C ASP A 3 -9.60 -0.73 8.53
N ILE A 4 -9.18 -1.37 7.43
CA ILE A 4 -8.22 -0.78 6.48
C ILE A 4 -8.52 -1.22 5.04
N LEU A 5 -8.32 -0.31 4.10
CA LEU A 5 -8.32 -0.55 2.67
C LEU A 5 -7.01 -0.05 2.05
N ILE A 6 -6.22 -0.97 1.49
CA ILE A 6 -5.00 -0.67 0.74
C ILE A 6 -5.36 -0.52 -0.73
N ILE A 7 -5.01 0.60 -1.33
CA ILE A 7 -5.29 0.92 -2.73
C ILE A 7 -4.02 0.76 -3.56
N GLY A 8 -3.96 -0.29 -4.35
CA GLY A 8 -2.80 -0.66 -5.17
C GLY A 8 -1.98 -1.79 -4.53
N ALA A 9 -1.62 -2.77 -5.36
CA ALA A 9 -0.88 -3.97 -4.98
C ALA A 9 0.46 -4.08 -5.75
N GLY A 10 1.14 -2.94 -5.95
CA GLY A 10 2.54 -2.88 -6.34
C GLY A 10 3.47 -3.21 -5.16
N ALA A 11 4.77 -2.88 -5.28
CA ALA A 11 5.76 -3.17 -4.25
C ALA A 11 5.33 -2.68 -2.85
N ALA A 12 4.92 -1.41 -2.74
CA ALA A 12 4.53 -0.81 -1.47
C ALA A 12 3.23 -1.42 -0.90
N GLY A 13 2.16 -1.46 -1.69
CA GLY A 13 0.88 -1.96 -1.20
C GLY A 13 0.91 -3.44 -0.85
N MET A 14 1.63 -4.26 -1.63
CA MET A 14 1.79 -5.68 -1.33
C MET A 14 2.61 -5.89 -0.05
N SER A 15 3.72 -5.15 0.14
CA SER A 15 4.50 -5.21 1.38
C SER A 15 3.68 -4.77 2.59
N CYS A 16 2.86 -3.71 2.44
CA CYS A 16 1.92 -3.30 3.49
C CYS A 16 0.95 -4.44 3.84
N GLY A 17 0.33 -5.06 2.84
CA GLY A 17 -0.59 -6.19 3.04
C GLY A 17 0.07 -7.39 3.71
N LEU A 18 1.28 -7.78 3.29
CA LEU A 18 2.02 -8.90 3.86
C LEU A 18 2.39 -8.66 5.34
N VAL A 19 2.87 -7.48 5.69
CA VAL A 19 3.22 -7.12 7.08
C VAL A 19 1.96 -7.09 7.96
N LEU A 20 0.88 -6.49 7.52
CA LEU A 20 -0.40 -6.51 8.25
C LEU A 20 -0.93 -7.95 8.40
N GLY A 21 -0.80 -8.76 7.35
CA GLY A 21 -1.22 -10.16 7.36
C GLY A 21 -0.45 -11.02 8.35
N SER A 22 0.87 -10.81 8.46
CA SER A 22 1.72 -11.55 9.40
C SER A 22 1.39 -11.27 10.87
N ALA A 23 0.70 -10.15 11.15
CA ALA A 23 0.24 -9.81 12.48
C ALA A 23 -1.07 -10.51 12.92
N LYS A 24 -1.64 -11.43 12.13
CA LYS A 24 -2.96 -12.05 12.32
C LYS A 24 -3.26 -12.57 13.72
N ASN A 25 -2.24 -13.06 14.44
CA ASN A 25 -2.38 -13.64 15.76
C ASN A 25 -2.19 -12.61 16.91
N ARG A 26 -1.99 -11.34 16.58
CA ARG A 26 -1.86 -10.29 17.59
C ARG A 26 -3.24 -9.89 18.12
N PRO A 27 -3.44 -9.75 19.44
CA PRO A 27 -4.75 -9.44 20.03
C PRO A 27 -5.42 -8.20 19.43
N TYR A 28 -4.62 -7.17 19.09
CA TYR A 28 -5.09 -5.92 18.49
C TYR A 28 -5.38 -6.01 16.98
N VAL A 29 -5.13 -7.18 16.34
CA VAL A 29 -5.35 -7.42 14.89
C VAL A 29 -6.40 -8.51 14.62
N VAL A 30 -6.58 -9.46 15.52
CA VAL A 30 -7.36 -10.70 15.30
C VAL A 30 -8.77 -10.47 14.72
N ASN A 31 -9.41 -9.34 15.04
CA ASN A 31 -10.75 -8.99 14.55
C ASN A 31 -10.75 -7.91 13.47
N LYS A 32 -9.60 -7.52 12.94
CA LYS A 32 -9.49 -6.47 11.93
C LYS A 32 -9.87 -6.99 10.55
N LYS A 33 -10.69 -6.21 9.85
CA LYS A 33 -11.09 -6.46 8.46
C LYS A 33 -10.16 -5.69 7.53
N ILE A 34 -9.26 -6.41 6.87
CA ILE A 34 -8.22 -5.85 6.00
C ILE A 34 -8.53 -6.22 4.55
N ALA A 35 -8.48 -5.25 3.66
CA ALA A 35 -8.63 -5.48 2.22
C ALA A 35 -7.57 -4.74 1.41
N ILE A 36 -7.23 -5.29 0.25
CA ILE A 36 -6.31 -4.70 -0.72
C ILE A 36 -6.92 -4.74 -2.13
N ILE A 37 -6.93 -3.59 -2.82
CA ILE A 37 -7.35 -3.51 -4.23
C ILE A 37 -6.16 -3.83 -5.12
N THR A 38 -6.27 -4.90 -5.89
CA THR A 38 -5.18 -5.48 -6.70
C THR A 38 -5.28 -5.12 -8.19
N HIS A 39 -5.68 -3.89 -8.51
CA HIS A 39 -5.66 -3.41 -9.90
C HIS A 39 -4.21 -3.05 -10.30
N GLN A 40 -3.52 -3.99 -10.96
CA GLN A 40 -2.07 -3.89 -11.24
C GLN A 40 -1.73 -3.52 -12.69
N LYS A 41 -2.73 -3.27 -13.55
CA LYS A 41 -2.54 -3.06 -15.00
C LYS A 41 -1.56 -1.94 -15.36
N THR A 42 -1.47 -0.90 -14.54
CA THR A 42 -0.61 0.28 -14.75
C THR A 42 0.62 0.30 -13.84
N SER A 43 0.93 -0.81 -13.17
CA SER A 43 2.11 -0.88 -12.29
C SER A 43 3.40 -0.73 -13.08
N HIS A 44 4.32 0.11 -12.63
CA HIS A 44 5.68 0.21 -13.19
C HIS A 44 6.45 -1.12 -13.10
N LEU A 45 6.01 -2.05 -12.26
CA LEU A 45 6.59 -3.40 -12.19
C LEU A 45 6.34 -4.22 -13.46
N GLN A 46 5.32 -3.91 -14.26
CA GLN A 46 5.01 -4.68 -15.48
C GLN A 46 6.19 -4.80 -16.46
N THR A 47 7.06 -3.80 -16.50
CA THR A 47 8.23 -3.74 -17.40
C THR A 47 9.56 -3.86 -16.65
N ALA A 48 9.54 -4.11 -15.35
CA ALA A 48 10.75 -4.15 -14.53
C ALA A 48 11.49 -5.49 -14.65
N LEU A 49 12.84 -5.41 -14.61
CA LEU A 49 13.74 -6.54 -14.48
C LEU A 49 14.66 -6.28 -13.28
N PHE A 50 14.75 -7.23 -12.36
CA PHE A 50 15.50 -7.07 -11.12
C PHE A 50 16.80 -7.86 -11.10
N ASN A 51 17.93 -7.12 -11.08
CA ASN A 51 19.28 -7.67 -10.92
C ASN A 51 19.99 -7.07 -9.70
N ASN A 52 19.40 -6.04 -9.08
CA ASN A 52 20.04 -5.21 -8.03
C ASN A 52 19.22 -5.14 -6.75
N VAL A 53 18.41 -6.15 -6.46
CA VAL A 53 17.59 -6.23 -5.24
C VAL A 53 18.07 -7.40 -4.39
N LEU A 54 18.53 -7.10 -3.18
CA LEU A 54 18.96 -8.14 -2.23
C LEU A 54 17.82 -9.10 -1.91
N GLY A 55 18.10 -10.40 -1.98
CA GLY A 55 17.13 -11.46 -1.69
C GLY A 55 16.19 -11.82 -2.83
N ILE A 56 16.26 -11.11 -3.96
CA ILE A 56 15.55 -11.46 -5.19
C ILE A 56 16.55 -12.06 -6.20
N PRO A 57 16.33 -13.24 -6.74
CA PRO A 57 17.22 -13.82 -7.75
C PRO A 57 17.40 -12.89 -8.94
N PRO A 58 18.65 -12.67 -9.43
CA PRO A 58 18.86 -11.88 -10.64
C PRO A 58 18.06 -12.42 -11.83
N GLY A 59 17.54 -11.51 -12.66
CA GLY A 59 16.66 -11.87 -13.78
C GLY A 59 15.19 -12.01 -13.41
N THR A 60 14.81 -11.80 -12.15
CA THR A 60 13.39 -11.82 -11.74
C THR A 60 12.64 -10.67 -12.40
N THR A 61 11.53 -10.97 -13.08
CA THR A 61 10.69 -9.95 -13.71
C THR A 61 9.70 -9.36 -12.70
N GLY A 62 9.33 -8.10 -12.91
CA GLY A 62 8.32 -7.47 -12.06
C GLY A 62 6.94 -8.12 -12.20
N ILE A 63 6.62 -8.71 -13.37
CA ILE A 63 5.38 -9.48 -13.56
C ILE A 63 5.36 -10.68 -12.61
N SER A 64 6.46 -11.45 -12.53
CA SER A 64 6.53 -12.60 -11.61
C SER A 64 6.42 -12.18 -10.15
N ILE A 65 6.94 -11.00 -9.77
CA ILE A 65 6.76 -10.44 -8.41
C ILE A 65 5.29 -10.09 -8.14
N LEU A 66 4.62 -9.46 -9.11
CA LEU A 66 3.19 -9.10 -8.96
C LEU A 66 2.32 -10.36 -8.80
N GLU A 67 2.59 -11.40 -9.55
CA GLU A 67 1.86 -12.67 -9.47
C GLU A 67 2.17 -13.44 -8.18
N SER A 68 3.45 -13.58 -7.85
CA SER A 68 3.88 -14.29 -6.66
C SER A 68 3.42 -13.60 -5.38
N GLY A 69 3.43 -12.27 -5.34
CA GLY A 69 2.94 -11.50 -4.21
C GLY A 69 1.46 -11.76 -3.91
N LYS A 70 0.60 -11.81 -4.95
CA LYS A 70 -0.81 -12.16 -4.78
C LYS A 70 -1.00 -13.60 -4.26
N LYS A 71 -0.23 -14.54 -4.81
CA LYS A 71 -0.25 -15.95 -4.37
C LYS A 71 0.23 -16.08 -2.93
N GLN A 72 1.32 -15.39 -2.57
CA GLN A 72 1.87 -15.36 -1.22
C GLN A 72 0.85 -14.81 -0.22
N LEU A 73 0.23 -13.66 -0.52
CA LEU A 73 -0.79 -13.07 0.34
C LEU A 73 -1.98 -14.03 0.54
N LYS A 74 -2.46 -14.66 -0.55
CA LYS A 74 -3.58 -15.61 -0.49
C LYS A 74 -3.24 -16.87 0.30
N SER A 75 -2.03 -17.40 0.14
CA SER A 75 -1.59 -18.65 0.78
C SER A 75 -1.32 -18.47 2.28
N LEU A 76 -0.57 -17.42 2.67
CA LEU A 76 -0.13 -17.22 4.05
C LEU A 76 -1.15 -16.45 4.89
N TYR A 77 -1.87 -15.52 4.26
CA TYR A 77 -2.76 -14.57 4.95
C TYR A 77 -4.14 -14.48 4.29
N PRO A 78 -4.89 -15.62 4.19
CA PRO A 78 -6.20 -15.69 3.51
C PRO A 78 -7.28 -14.82 4.16
N HIS A 79 -7.06 -14.32 5.38
CA HIS A 79 -7.93 -13.37 6.07
C HIS A 79 -7.87 -11.95 5.49
N ILE A 80 -6.89 -11.65 4.63
CA ILE A 80 -6.84 -10.40 3.87
C ILE A 80 -7.63 -10.56 2.57
N THR A 81 -8.67 -9.75 2.43
CA THR A 81 -9.50 -9.76 1.22
C THR A 81 -8.76 -9.10 0.06
N GLN A 82 -8.50 -9.84 -1.01
CA GLN A 82 -8.00 -9.29 -2.27
C GLN A 82 -9.17 -8.92 -3.17
N ILE A 83 -9.31 -7.62 -3.49
CA ILE A 83 -10.34 -7.08 -4.37
C ILE A 83 -9.72 -6.90 -5.75
N GLU A 84 -10.11 -7.75 -6.70
CA GLU A 84 -9.52 -7.78 -8.04
C GLU A 84 -10.35 -7.01 -9.06
N ASN A 85 -9.66 -6.46 -10.08
CA ASN A 85 -10.28 -5.83 -11.24
C ASN A 85 -11.22 -4.65 -10.91
N GLU A 86 -10.88 -3.92 -9.85
CA GLU A 86 -11.54 -2.66 -9.50
C GLU A 86 -10.55 -1.49 -9.54
N LYS A 87 -10.99 -0.38 -10.14
CA LYS A 87 -10.24 0.89 -10.18
C LYS A 87 -10.90 1.85 -9.22
N VAL A 88 -10.12 2.39 -8.27
CA VAL A 88 -10.59 3.46 -7.38
C VAL A 88 -10.75 4.75 -8.18
N CYS A 89 -11.89 5.42 -7.99
CA CYS A 89 -12.25 6.67 -8.63
C CYS A 89 -12.31 7.83 -7.65
N GLU A 90 -12.73 7.59 -6.41
CA GLU A 90 -12.91 8.64 -5.40
C GLU A 90 -12.60 8.13 -4.00
N ILE A 91 -12.03 9.00 -3.16
CA ILE A 91 -11.87 8.82 -1.71
C ILE A 91 -12.50 10.02 -1.03
N LYS A 92 -13.57 9.79 -0.28
CA LYS A 92 -14.28 10.82 0.47
C LYS A 92 -14.09 10.61 1.96
N LYS A 93 -13.54 11.61 2.66
CA LYS A 93 -13.44 11.61 4.12
C LYS A 93 -14.79 11.96 4.73
N ASN A 94 -15.27 11.16 5.65
CA ASN A 94 -16.36 11.44 6.57
C ASN A 94 -15.77 11.62 7.98
N SER A 95 -16.62 11.94 8.99
CA SER A 95 -16.14 12.20 10.36
C SER A 95 -15.26 11.05 10.90
N ASN A 96 -15.67 9.80 10.75
CA ASN A 96 -15.03 8.63 11.40
C ASN A 96 -14.62 7.52 10.44
N TYR A 97 -14.78 7.72 9.14
CA TYR A 97 -14.45 6.73 8.12
C TYR A 97 -14.26 7.39 6.75
N PHE A 98 -13.71 6.62 5.82
CA PHE A 98 -13.63 6.98 4.41
C PHE A 98 -14.63 6.16 3.59
N GLU A 99 -15.24 6.80 2.61
CA GLU A 99 -15.90 6.13 1.49
C GLU A 99 -14.93 6.07 0.32
N VAL A 100 -14.72 4.87 -0.20
CA VAL A 100 -13.84 4.63 -1.36
C VAL A 100 -14.69 4.06 -2.48
N LEU A 101 -14.94 4.90 -3.48
CA LEU A 101 -15.70 4.54 -4.68
C LEU A 101 -14.78 3.94 -5.71
N THR A 102 -15.13 2.77 -6.22
CA THR A 102 -14.49 2.16 -7.38
C THR A 102 -15.43 2.22 -8.59
N ASN A 103 -14.95 1.76 -9.73
CA ASN A 103 -15.80 1.61 -10.93
C ASN A 103 -16.87 0.51 -10.80
N LYS A 104 -16.93 -0.21 -9.66
CA LYS A 104 -17.89 -1.32 -9.45
C LYS A 104 -18.61 -1.25 -8.10
N ASN A 105 -17.92 -0.81 -7.05
CA ASN A 105 -18.41 -0.90 -5.68
C ASN A 105 -18.10 0.37 -4.87
N ASN A 106 -18.73 0.49 -3.71
CA ASN A 106 -18.42 1.50 -2.70
C ASN A 106 -18.03 0.79 -1.39
N TYR A 107 -16.87 1.18 -0.84
CA TYR A 107 -16.33 0.60 0.38
C TYR A 107 -16.27 1.64 1.49
N LYS A 108 -16.68 1.26 2.70
CA LYS A 108 -16.47 2.05 3.92
C LYS A 108 -15.31 1.47 4.70
N THR A 109 -14.33 2.30 5.04
CA THR A 109 -13.12 1.90 5.76
C THR A 109 -12.69 2.95 6.77
N LYS A 110 -12.08 2.52 7.89
CA LYS A 110 -11.53 3.46 8.89
C LYS A 110 -10.20 4.05 8.45
N ILE A 111 -9.35 3.25 7.82
CA ILE A 111 -8.02 3.65 7.37
C ILE A 111 -7.90 3.40 5.87
N VAL A 112 -7.25 4.31 5.16
CA VAL A 112 -6.89 4.17 3.74
C VAL A 112 -5.37 4.25 3.61
N VAL A 113 -4.79 3.35 2.80
CA VAL A 113 -3.40 3.43 2.34
C VAL A 113 -3.38 3.56 0.82
N VAL A 114 -2.89 4.68 0.30
CA VAL A 114 -2.76 4.92 -1.14
C VAL A 114 -1.37 4.50 -1.60
N ALA A 115 -1.29 3.43 -2.38
CA ALA A 115 -0.04 2.82 -2.86
C ALA A 115 -0.04 2.56 -4.38
N VAL A 116 -0.60 3.49 -5.14
CA VAL A 116 -0.75 3.36 -6.60
C VAL A 116 0.50 3.72 -7.43
N GLY A 117 1.57 4.12 -6.77
CA GLY A 117 2.77 4.62 -7.42
C GLY A 117 2.67 6.10 -7.82
N TYR A 118 3.81 6.71 -8.14
CA TYR A 118 3.81 8.08 -8.63
C TYR A 118 3.38 8.15 -10.10
N THR A 119 2.79 9.26 -10.48
CA THR A 119 2.23 9.49 -11.80
C THR A 119 2.35 10.98 -12.13
N ASP A 120 2.06 11.36 -13.34
CA ASP A 120 1.88 12.75 -13.78
C ASP A 120 0.44 13.25 -13.61
N LEU A 121 -0.49 12.33 -13.38
CA LEU A 121 -1.89 12.64 -13.12
C LEU A 121 -2.49 11.62 -12.15
N ILE A 122 -3.01 12.09 -11.01
CA ILE A 122 -3.84 11.25 -10.16
C ILE A 122 -5.29 11.33 -10.62
N THR A 123 -5.90 10.15 -10.80
CA THR A 123 -7.31 10.01 -11.25
C THR A 123 -8.25 9.60 -10.10
N ILE A 124 -7.81 9.80 -8.86
CA ILE A 124 -8.61 9.50 -7.67
C ILE A 124 -9.06 10.84 -7.09
N SER A 125 -10.34 11.16 -7.24
CA SER A 125 -10.94 12.37 -6.67
C SER A 125 -10.90 12.36 -5.14
N GLY A 126 -10.84 13.55 -4.54
CA GLY A 126 -10.76 13.75 -3.08
C GLY A 126 -9.34 13.80 -2.54
N LEU A 127 -8.31 13.69 -3.39
CA LEU A 127 -6.90 13.81 -3.02
C LEU A 127 -6.26 15.10 -3.56
N GLU A 128 -6.98 15.93 -4.27
CA GLU A 128 -6.48 17.10 -5.02
C GLU A 128 -5.71 18.09 -4.13
N ASN A 129 -6.20 18.31 -2.91
CA ASN A 129 -5.60 19.25 -1.95
C ASN A 129 -4.24 18.81 -1.40
N TYR A 130 -3.85 17.56 -1.63
CA TYR A 130 -2.60 16.97 -1.14
C TYR A 130 -1.57 16.74 -2.25
N ILE A 131 -1.92 17.07 -3.50
CA ILE A 131 -1.05 16.87 -4.66
C ILE A 131 -0.02 17.99 -4.73
N GLU A 132 1.26 17.62 -4.79
CA GLU A 132 2.38 18.51 -5.05
C GLU A 132 3.34 17.90 -6.07
N PRO A 133 4.20 18.70 -6.73
CA PRO A 133 5.29 18.19 -7.57
C PRO A 133 6.22 17.26 -6.79
N HIS A 134 6.56 16.12 -7.39
CA HIS A 134 7.36 15.10 -6.69
C HIS A 134 8.76 15.62 -6.31
N PRO A 135 9.19 15.57 -5.04
CA PRO A 135 10.38 16.25 -4.54
C PRO A 135 11.72 15.65 -5.01
N ARG A 136 11.71 14.44 -5.58
CA ARG A 136 12.90 13.66 -5.96
C ARG A 136 12.92 13.23 -7.42
N THR A 137 12.08 13.80 -8.27
CA THR A 137 12.11 13.59 -9.72
C THR A 137 12.46 14.87 -10.42
N GLU A 138 12.95 14.75 -11.66
CA GLU A 138 13.16 15.90 -12.56
C GLU A 138 11.81 16.58 -12.83
N LYS A 139 11.78 17.92 -12.82
CA LYS A 139 10.55 18.71 -12.98
C LYS A 139 9.85 18.43 -14.31
N GLU A 140 10.64 18.17 -15.34
CA GLU A 140 10.20 17.88 -16.71
C GLU A 140 9.39 16.60 -16.83
N LYS A 141 9.52 15.69 -15.86
CA LYS A 141 8.74 14.45 -15.80
C LYS A 141 7.34 14.65 -15.23
N HIS A 142 7.03 15.84 -14.72
CA HIS A 142 5.72 16.24 -14.18
C HIS A 142 5.13 15.21 -13.18
N LYS A 143 6.00 14.48 -12.46
CA LYS A 143 5.54 13.51 -11.48
C LYS A 143 5.03 14.22 -10.24
N ILE A 144 4.00 13.63 -9.64
CA ILE A 144 3.37 14.14 -8.43
C ILE A 144 3.62 13.22 -7.23
N TRP A 145 3.44 13.75 -6.05
CA TRP A 145 3.33 13.01 -4.81
C TRP A 145 2.16 13.53 -3.99
N LEU A 146 1.74 12.77 -2.98
CA LEU A 146 0.83 13.26 -1.96
C LEU A 146 1.64 13.81 -0.81
N LYS A 147 1.46 15.10 -0.51
CA LYS A 147 2.07 15.75 0.65
C LYS A 147 1.76 14.96 1.91
N ASN A 148 2.78 14.60 2.65
CA ASN A 148 2.66 13.80 3.86
C ASN A 148 3.78 14.10 4.84
N THR A 149 3.57 13.76 6.09
CA THR A 149 4.61 13.70 7.11
C THR A 149 4.76 12.25 7.50
N ASP A 150 5.92 11.66 7.19
CA ASP A 150 6.24 10.26 7.48
C ASP A 150 5.10 9.31 7.06
N HIS A 151 4.71 9.40 5.78
CA HIS A 151 3.61 8.64 5.17
C HIS A 151 2.18 9.04 5.58
N LEU A 152 1.98 9.85 6.62
CA LEU A 152 0.66 10.31 7.04
C LEU A 152 0.27 11.57 6.24
N VAL A 153 -0.77 11.47 5.42
CA VAL A 153 -1.34 12.60 4.65
C VAL A 153 -2.25 13.43 5.54
N ILE A 154 -3.22 12.78 6.16
CA ILE A 154 -4.11 13.28 7.23
C ILE A 154 -4.49 12.08 8.11
N ASP A 155 -5.14 12.34 9.23
CA ASP A 155 -5.58 11.29 10.15
C ASP A 155 -6.25 10.12 9.43
N ASN A 156 -5.66 8.92 9.57
CA ASN A 156 -6.10 7.67 8.98
C ASN A 156 -6.02 7.57 7.43
N LEU A 157 -5.39 8.54 6.77
CA LEU A 157 -5.05 8.47 5.35
C LEU A 157 -3.53 8.44 5.19
N TYR A 158 -3.03 7.30 4.74
CA TYR A 158 -1.61 7.07 4.52
C TYR A 158 -1.30 6.98 3.03
N VAL A 159 -0.07 7.28 2.68
CA VAL A 159 0.48 7.09 1.33
C VAL A 159 1.76 6.27 1.40
N ALA A 160 1.97 5.33 0.47
CA ALA A 160 3.15 4.48 0.46
C ALA A 160 3.82 4.41 -0.92
N GLY A 161 5.12 4.13 -0.92
CA GLY A 161 5.94 3.97 -2.12
C GLY A 161 6.33 5.31 -2.74
N THR A 162 6.43 5.32 -4.05
CA THR A 162 6.87 6.52 -4.80
C THR A 162 5.91 7.69 -4.67
N LEU A 163 4.62 7.43 -4.54
CA LEU A 163 3.62 8.48 -4.33
C LEU A 163 3.78 9.20 -2.98
N ALA A 164 4.47 8.59 -2.01
CA ALA A 164 4.86 9.22 -0.74
C ALA A 164 6.10 10.15 -0.87
N GLY A 165 6.60 10.36 -2.09
CA GLY A 165 7.78 11.19 -2.33
C GLY A 165 9.12 10.43 -2.28
N TRP A 166 9.10 9.09 -2.22
CA TRP A 166 10.29 8.26 -2.20
C TRP A 166 10.81 7.90 -3.59
N ARG A 167 12.08 7.49 -3.68
CA ARG A 167 12.69 7.05 -4.96
C ARG A 167 12.09 5.73 -5.43
N SER A 168 12.12 5.52 -6.76
CA SER A 168 11.47 4.37 -7.42
C SER A 168 12.29 3.06 -7.37
N GLN A 169 13.12 2.84 -6.36
CA GLN A 169 13.77 1.55 -6.13
C GLN A 169 12.79 0.58 -5.47
N PHE A 170 12.81 -0.69 -5.90
CA PHE A 170 11.92 -1.73 -5.39
C PHE A 170 12.02 -1.87 -3.86
N ALA A 171 13.24 -1.97 -3.33
CA ALA A 171 13.47 -2.10 -1.90
C ALA A 171 12.96 -0.88 -1.10
N ILE A 172 13.11 0.34 -1.65
CA ILE A 172 12.59 1.56 -1.03
C ILE A 172 11.06 1.55 -1.01
N ALA A 173 10.45 1.23 -2.12
CA ALA A 173 8.99 1.18 -2.22
C ALA A 173 8.39 0.08 -1.31
N SER A 174 9.02 -1.10 -1.28
CA SER A 174 8.62 -2.19 -0.39
C SER A 174 8.78 -1.81 1.09
N GLY A 175 9.92 -1.22 1.45
CA GLY A 175 10.19 -0.71 2.79
C GLY A 175 9.17 0.35 3.24
N SER A 176 8.81 1.28 2.34
CA SER A 176 7.76 2.28 2.59
C SER A 176 6.42 1.63 2.93
N GLY A 177 6.00 0.59 2.21
CA GLY A 177 4.77 -0.13 2.51
C GLY A 177 4.82 -0.88 3.85
N ALA A 178 5.96 -1.50 4.16
CA ALA A 178 6.20 -2.16 5.44
C ALA A 178 6.19 -1.16 6.61
N HIS A 179 6.77 0.02 6.42
CA HIS A 179 6.75 1.12 7.39
C HIS A 179 5.32 1.53 7.74
N VAL A 180 4.52 1.87 6.74
CA VAL A 180 3.10 2.23 6.92
C VAL A 180 2.33 1.13 7.66
N ALA A 181 2.55 -0.13 7.33
CA ALA A 181 1.92 -1.24 8.04
C ALA A 181 2.31 -1.27 9.52
N THR A 182 3.58 -1.02 9.84
CA THR A 182 4.08 -0.99 11.22
C THR A 182 3.48 0.17 12.01
N ASP A 183 3.31 1.35 11.39
CA ASP A 183 2.64 2.49 12.02
C ASP A 183 1.17 2.19 12.32
N ILE A 184 0.47 1.56 11.39
CA ILE A 184 -0.93 1.17 11.58
C ILE A 184 -1.05 0.10 12.69
N LEU A 185 -0.13 -0.86 12.74
CA LEU A 185 -0.09 -1.85 13.82
C LEU A 185 0.21 -1.19 15.18
N THR A 186 1.08 -0.19 15.22
CA THR A 186 1.37 0.61 16.40
C THR A 186 0.14 1.40 16.84
N LEU A 187 -0.58 2.03 15.89
CA LEU A 187 -1.85 2.70 16.16
C LEU A 187 -2.88 1.73 16.76
N TRP A 188 -3.03 0.54 16.20
CA TRP A 188 -3.96 -0.47 16.72
C TRP A 188 -3.54 -1.07 18.06
N ASN A 189 -2.27 -0.96 18.43
CA ASN A 189 -1.70 -1.38 19.72
C ASN A 189 -1.58 -0.21 20.72
N ASP A 190 -2.52 0.75 20.65
CA ASP A 190 -2.59 1.92 21.54
C ASP A 190 -1.28 2.75 21.60
N GLY A 191 -0.61 2.89 20.46
CA GLY A 191 0.66 3.62 20.32
C GLY A 191 1.89 2.87 20.84
N LYS A 192 1.76 1.64 21.31
CA LYS A 192 2.88 0.84 21.80
C LYS A 192 3.69 0.30 20.61
N HIS A 193 5.00 0.43 20.70
CA HIS A 193 5.92 -0.07 19.67
C HIS A 193 5.61 -1.50 19.26
N THR A 194 5.47 -1.72 17.96
CA THR A 194 5.07 -3.02 17.40
C THR A 194 6.17 -3.56 16.48
N LYS A 195 6.52 -4.83 16.68
CA LYS A 195 7.35 -5.62 15.79
C LYS A 195 6.59 -6.86 15.34
N VAL A 196 6.63 -7.12 14.03
CA VAL A 196 6.07 -8.34 13.46
C VAL A 196 7.17 -9.01 12.63
N HIS A 197 7.70 -10.11 13.15
CA HIS A 197 8.71 -10.92 12.50
C HIS A 197 8.33 -12.38 12.71
N ASP A 198 8.32 -13.14 11.64
CA ASP A 198 8.29 -14.59 11.70
C ASP A 198 9.67 -15.07 12.19
N LYS A 199 9.68 -16.06 13.06
CA LYS A 199 10.91 -16.66 13.60
C LYS A 199 10.94 -18.14 13.23
N ILE A 200 12.14 -18.65 12.99
CA ILE A 200 12.37 -20.09 12.97
C ILE A 200 12.09 -20.57 14.40
N SER A 201 11.13 -21.47 14.55
CA SER A 201 10.93 -22.20 15.83
C SER A 201 12.03 -23.24 15.97
N ASP A 202 12.74 -23.20 17.07
CA ASP A 202 13.73 -24.21 17.47
C ASP A 202 13.06 -25.57 17.63
#